data_30d826e0bd8fe3de97cfaaf3e41a7701
#
_entry.id   30d826e0bd8fe3de97cfaaf3e41a7701
#
_cell.length_a   1.000
_cell.length_b   1.000
_cell.length_c   1.000
_cell.angle_alpha   90.00
_cell.angle_beta   90.00
_cell.angle_gamma   90.00
#
_symmetry.space_group_name_H-M   'P 1'
#
loop_
_entity.id
_entity.type
_entity.pdbx_description
1 polymer ?
#
loop_
_entity_poly.entity_id
_entity_poly.type
_entity_poly.pdbx_seq_one_letter_code
_entity_poly.pdbx_strand_id
1 'polypeptide(L)'
;MREIMKRTVAAVMAVLIACSAAGCSSTGNSSSGSSSAGETTTTTAPVVEDMGNIDLSDVTTEYDVPEDFSYESEAEEGTLSGGAAVLDKNFLGKFSGDGFVSIGSSGDMAEFEIDFPAKGSYNITLTMAADGEGQSNLITVDGAALTNFTSTTTEFGDTVAENVLIDEGTHKVGIKGDNGHIYIDKIKITPAPAIDLSQYEVSNQLSNPNASDEAKRLYNFLTDVYGKYTISGQFSGDNEGKDCREFKEIKKHTGKTPAILGLDVSNLSNSALSHGAGGGDMVPLQAMDWYNNENGIVSLCWHWYAPEKNLEKNGGAWWQGFYSEYTDFDLAKALSGEDKEGYDSIIADLDHMAGVLKELADANVPILWRPLHEAAGDPKYPGNAWFWWGSAGKDAYIQLWKLMYDKFTNEYGLNNLIWVWNAQNPDWYPGDEYVDIMGYDCYPAEQDSSSQKWYYDLVKSSTSTKKIIAMTENGSMFDPDGAFNDGTRWAWFSTWNGEFCIKDKQLSDQYTTFDEWNKIYNSERVLTLDELPNLKCYPMDTEKYLEEHK
;
A
#
# COMPACT_ATOMS: atom_id res chain seq x y z
N MET A 1 -1.15 -11.36 -11.96
CA MET A 1 -0.40 -11.01 -10.75
C MET A 1 0.73 -12.02 -10.45
N ARG A 2 0.45 -13.27 -10.07
CA ARG A 2 1.48 -14.30 -9.73
C ARG A 2 2.56 -14.48 -10.80
N GLU A 3 2.22 -14.49 -12.08
CA GLU A 3 3.18 -14.61 -13.19
C GLU A 3 3.94 -13.30 -13.44
N ILE A 4 3.31 -12.17 -13.21
CA ILE A 4 3.91 -10.83 -13.37
C ILE A 4 4.95 -10.61 -12.27
N MET A 5 4.59 -10.79 -11.00
CA MET A 5 5.53 -10.67 -9.87
C MET A 5 6.73 -11.61 -9.99
N LYS A 6 6.51 -12.88 -10.42
CA LYS A 6 7.61 -13.82 -10.65
C LYS A 6 8.62 -13.36 -11.72
N ARG A 7 8.15 -12.66 -12.75
CA ARG A 7 9.01 -12.16 -13.83
C ARG A 7 9.82 -10.93 -13.39
N THR A 8 9.22 -10.04 -12.62
CA THR A 8 9.83 -8.77 -12.17
C THR A 8 11.00 -9.04 -11.23
N VAL A 9 10.78 -9.84 -10.18
CA VAL A 9 11.83 -10.19 -9.21
C VAL A 9 12.97 -10.98 -9.88
N ALA A 10 12.67 -11.88 -10.82
CA ALA A 10 13.68 -12.61 -11.56
C ALA A 10 14.56 -11.72 -12.45
N ALA A 11 14.00 -10.66 -13.03
CA ALA A 11 14.76 -9.75 -13.90
C ALA A 11 15.68 -8.81 -13.11
N VAL A 12 15.23 -8.32 -11.95
CA VAL A 12 16.00 -7.40 -11.09
C VAL A 12 17.22 -8.09 -10.47
N MET A 13 17.08 -9.32 -10.00
CA MET A 13 18.21 -10.04 -9.35
C MET A 13 19.21 -10.67 -10.33
N ALA A 14 18.82 -10.95 -11.58
CA ALA A 14 19.77 -11.45 -12.58
C ALA A 14 20.83 -10.41 -13.01
N VAL A 15 20.54 -9.10 -12.84
CA VAL A 15 21.46 -8.01 -13.15
C VAL A 15 22.50 -7.81 -12.04
N LEU A 16 22.16 -8.08 -10.77
CA LEU A 16 23.06 -7.91 -9.61
C LEU A 16 24.27 -8.88 -9.62
N ILE A 17 24.19 -10.04 -10.26
CA ILE A 17 25.28 -11.03 -10.29
C ILE A 17 26.37 -10.68 -11.30
N ALA A 18 26.13 -9.78 -12.25
CA ALA A 18 27.08 -9.47 -13.33
C ALA A 18 28.10 -8.36 -13.00
N CYS A 19 27.92 -7.59 -11.91
CA CYS A 19 28.76 -6.42 -11.60
C CYS A 19 29.80 -6.60 -10.48
N SER A 20 29.88 -7.75 -9.80
CA SER A 20 30.76 -7.96 -8.62
C SER A 20 32.18 -8.51 -8.90
N ALA A 21 32.71 -8.39 -10.12
CA ALA A 21 34.04 -8.86 -10.46
C ALA A 21 35.02 -7.73 -10.84
N ALA A 22 35.21 -6.73 -9.96
CA ALA A 22 36.33 -5.80 -10.06
C ALA A 22 36.80 -5.37 -8.67
N GLY A 23 37.60 -6.21 -8.04
CA GLY A 23 38.26 -5.88 -6.78
C GLY A 23 39.49 -4.99 -7.00
N CYS A 24 39.66 -3.98 -6.15
CA CYS A 24 40.94 -3.33 -5.91
C CYS A 24 41.26 -3.32 -4.44
N SER A 25 42.33 -4.00 -4.10
CA SER A 25 42.96 -4.03 -2.78
C SER A 25 43.70 -2.73 -2.47
N SER A 26 43.57 -2.17 -1.28
CA SER A 26 44.59 -1.31 -0.69
C SER A 26 44.72 -1.56 0.82
N THR A 27 45.90 -1.94 1.20
CA THR A 27 46.42 -2.12 2.56
C THR A 27 46.75 -0.78 3.21
N GLY A 28 46.47 -0.63 4.49
CA GLY A 28 46.96 0.54 5.25
C GLY A 28 46.66 0.51 6.76
N ASN A 29 47.56 0.02 7.46
CA ASN A 29 48.24 0.21 8.76
C ASN A 29 47.46 0.77 9.95
N SER A 30 47.53 -0.01 11.02
CA SER A 30 47.11 0.24 12.39
C SER A 30 48.01 1.23 13.15
N SER A 31 47.43 2.12 13.98
CA SER A 31 48.08 2.66 15.16
C SER A 31 47.08 2.79 16.29
N SER A 32 47.40 2.10 17.39
CA SER A 32 46.71 2.11 18.67
C SER A 32 46.96 3.40 19.46
N GLY A 33 45.89 4.02 19.93
CA GLY A 33 45.95 5.09 20.92
C GLY A 33 44.79 4.95 21.88
N SER A 34 45.08 4.53 23.12
CA SER A 34 44.11 4.50 24.22
C SER A 34 43.90 5.90 24.77
N SER A 35 42.67 6.37 24.82
CA SER A 35 42.28 7.49 25.67
C SER A 35 40.93 7.19 26.34
N SER A 36 40.90 7.40 27.65
CA SER A 36 39.82 7.21 28.60
C SER A 36 38.56 7.99 28.17
N ALA A 37 37.43 7.30 28.12
CA ALA A 37 36.12 7.90 27.91
C ALA A 37 35.69 8.64 29.21
N GLY A 38 35.59 9.96 29.12
CA GLY A 38 34.73 10.74 29.99
C GLY A 38 33.32 10.75 29.36
N GLU A 39 32.32 10.32 30.11
CA GLU A 39 30.92 10.51 29.76
C GLU A 39 30.62 12.01 29.64
N THR A 40 30.58 12.51 28.41
CA THR A 40 30.00 13.81 28.11
C THR A 40 28.51 13.58 27.83
N THR A 41 27.66 13.79 28.81
CA THR A 41 26.23 13.99 28.60
C THR A 41 26.07 15.26 27.74
N THR A 42 26.00 15.09 26.43
CA THR A 42 25.52 16.14 25.52
C THR A 42 24.03 16.29 25.77
N THR A 43 23.64 17.28 26.59
CA THR A 43 22.27 17.80 26.58
C THR A 43 22.06 18.46 25.22
N THR A 44 21.41 17.76 24.29
CA THR A 44 20.89 18.40 23.08
C THR A 44 19.91 19.49 23.50
N ALA A 45 20.02 20.67 22.89
CA ALA A 45 19.02 21.73 23.08
C ALA A 45 17.63 21.18 22.71
N PRO A 46 16.57 21.56 23.46
CA PRO A 46 15.22 21.13 23.11
C PRO A 46 14.88 21.53 21.68
N VAL A 47 14.27 20.61 20.94
CA VAL A 47 13.79 20.88 19.59
C VAL A 47 12.70 21.94 19.67
N VAL A 48 12.82 23.01 18.87
CA VAL A 48 11.75 23.98 18.71
C VAL A 48 10.78 23.40 17.67
N GLU A 49 9.56 23.12 18.13
CA GLU A 49 8.53 22.52 17.27
C GLU A 49 8.03 23.52 16.22
N ASP A 50 7.79 23.05 15.00
CA ASP A 50 7.34 23.83 13.87
C ASP A 50 6.52 22.93 12.91
N MET A 51 5.28 23.31 12.63
CA MET A 51 4.39 22.61 11.68
C MET A 51 4.68 23.00 10.22
N GLY A 52 5.51 24.00 9.96
CA GLY A 52 5.66 24.56 8.62
C GLY A 52 4.37 25.24 8.14
N ASN A 53 4.12 25.11 6.84
CA ASN A 53 2.95 25.73 6.18
C ASN A 53 1.91 24.69 5.73
N ILE A 54 1.88 23.50 6.34
CA ILE A 54 0.90 22.48 5.96
C ILE A 54 -0.53 22.96 6.28
N ASP A 55 -1.43 22.89 5.31
CA ASP A 55 -2.85 23.19 5.53
C ASP A 55 -3.55 21.96 6.07
N LEU A 56 -4.02 22.02 7.30
CA LEU A 56 -4.77 20.96 7.96
C LEU A 56 -6.29 21.15 7.91
N SER A 57 -6.79 22.04 7.05
CA SER A 57 -8.22 22.21 6.82
C SER A 57 -8.85 20.94 6.32
N ASP A 58 -10.08 20.70 6.74
CA ASP A 58 -10.85 19.54 6.29
C ASP A 58 -11.14 19.62 4.78
N VAL A 59 -11.00 18.48 4.12
CA VAL A 59 -11.36 18.31 2.72
C VAL A 59 -12.79 17.79 2.64
N THR A 60 -13.72 18.70 2.45
CA THR A 60 -15.14 18.37 2.32
C THR A 60 -15.47 17.87 0.90
N THR A 61 -16.51 17.06 0.80
CA THR A 61 -17.08 16.57 -0.46
C THR A 61 -18.51 17.08 -0.66
N GLU A 62 -18.79 18.27 -0.12
CA GLU A 62 -20.08 18.92 -0.31
C GLU A 62 -20.12 19.58 -1.68
N TYR A 63 -21.12 19.20 -2.47
CA TYR A 63 -21.40 19.76 -3.79
C TYR A 63 -22.84 20.25 -3.85
N ASP A 64 -23.08 21.30 -4.63
CA ASP A 64 -24.42 21.89 -4.81
C ASP A 64 -25.23 21.09 -5.85
N VAL A 65 -25.42 19.79 -5.58
CA VAL A 65 -26.23 18.89 -6.41
C VAL A 65 -27.71 19.02 -6.00
N PRO A 66 -28.64 19.21 -6.96
CA PRO A 66 -30.06 19.23 -6.61
C PRO A 66 -30.51 17.95 -5.92
N GLU A 67 -31.10 18.09 -4.72
CA GLU A 67 -31.53 16.93 -3.89
C GLU A 67 -32.57 16.04 -4.57
N ASP A 68 -33.34 16.60 -5.51
CA ASP A 68 -34.38 15.90 -6.25
C ASP A 68 -33.89 15.22 -7.54
N PHE A 69 -32.58 15.32 -7.85
CA PHE A 69 -32.02 14.61 -8.99
C PHE A 69 -32.13 13.09 -8.79
N SER A 70 -32.66 12.43 -9.81
CA SER A 70 -32.71 10.96 -9.86
C SER A 70 -32.71 10.51 -11.32
N TYR A 71 -31.82 9.59 -11.64
CA TYR A 71 -31.85 8.83 -12.89
C TYR A 71 -32.15 7.36 -12.57
N GLU A 72 -33.01 6.70 -13.35
CA GLU A 72 -33.30 5.27 -13.23
C GLU A 72 -33.53 4.69 -14.62
N SER A 73 -32.95 3.51 -14.90
CA SER A 73 -33.11 2.77 -16.17
C SER A 73 -33.03 1.27 -15.93
N GLU A 74 -33.75 0.50 -16.74
CA GLU A 74 -33.52 -0.94 -16.88
C GLU A 74 -32.13 -1.16 -17.53
N ALA A 75 -31.44 -2.21 -17.14
CA ALA A 75 -30.07 -2.44 -17.61
C ALA A 75 -29.98 -2.77 -19.09
N GLU A 76 -31.02 -3.43 -19.64
CA GLU A 76 -31.12 -3.76 -21.07
C GLU A 76 -31.32 -2.55 -21.98
N GLU A 77 -31.68 -1.37 -21.45
CA GLU A 77 -31.77 -0.12 -22.20
C GLU A 77 -30.39 0.51 -22.45
N GLY A 78 -29.35 0.05 -21.73
CA GLY A 78 -27.98 0.51 -21.89
C GLY A 78 -27.33 0.06 -23.22
N THR A 79 -26.27 0.74 -23.61
CA THR A 79 -25.42 0.33 -24.72
C THR A 79 -24.47 -0.77 -24.28
N LEU A 80 -24.62 -1.97 -24.83
CA LEU A 80 -23.80 -3.13 -24.49
C LEU A 80 -22.58 -3.25 -25.40
N SER A 81 -21.43 -3.66 -24.79
CA SER A 81 -20.19 -3.91 -25.51
C SER A 81 -19.46 -5.14 -24.94
N GLY A 82 -18.40 -5.60 -25.65
CA GLY A 82 -17.72 -6.84 -25.32
C GLY A 82 -18.63 -8.06 -25.48
N GLY A 83 -18.68 -8.90 -24.46
CA GLY A 83 -19.56 -10.07 -24.37
C GLY A 83 -20.83 -9.84 -23.55
N ALA A 84 -21.09 -8.59 -23.09
CA ALA A 84 -22.31 -8.26 -22.36
C ALA A 84 -23.58 -8.59 -23.17
N ALA A 85 -24.55 -9.23 -22.53
CA ALA A 85 -25.73 -9.73 -23.22
C ALA A 85 -27.00 -9.67 -22.36
N VAL A 86 -28.13 -9.38 -22.98
CA VAL A 86 -29.45 -9.45 -22.32
C VAL A 86 -29.87 -10.90 -22.14
N LEU A 87 -30.31 -11.25 -20.94
CA LEU A 87 -30.91 -12.53 -20.57
C LEU A 87 -32.33 -12.32 -20.06
N ASP A 88 -33.23 -13.26 -20.39
CA ASP A 88 -34.65 -13.23 -20.03
C ASP A 88 -35.11 -14.44 -19.18
N LYS A 89 -34.14 -15.19 -18.62
CA LYS A 89 -34.38 -16.43 -17.85
C LYS A 89 -34.39 -16.18 -16.35
N ASN A 90 -35.49 -16.50 -15.70
CA ASN A 90 -35.67 -16.34 -14.26
C ASN A 90 -34.94 -17.44 -13.46
N PHE A 91 -33.61 -17.34 -13.31
CA PHE A 91 -32.79 -18.24 -12.49
C PHE A 91 -32.11 -17.57 -11.28
N LEU A 92 -32.19 -16.23 -11.18
CA LEU A 92 -31.61 -15.44 -10.10
C LEU A 92 -32.68 -14.68 -9.27
N GLY A 93 -33.93 -15.11 -9.36
CA GLY A 93 -35.05 -14.42 -8.75
C GLY A 93 -35.85 -13.57 -9.75
N LYS A 94 -36.67 -12.65 -9.24
CA LYS A 94 -37.48 -11.78 -10.08
C LYS A 94 -36.66 -10.59 -10.55
N PHE A 95 -36.68 -10.31 -11.82
CA PHE A 95 -36.18 -9.09 -12.44
C PHE A 95 -37.33 -8.23 -12.95
N SER A 96 -37.04 -6.98 -13.26
CA SER A 96 -37.98 -6.04 -13.89
C SER A 96 -37.76 -5.95 -15.40
N GLY A 97 -38.51 -5.12 -16.08
CA GLY A 97 -38.37 -4.92 -17.54
C GLY A 97 -38.56 -6.19 -18.37
N ASP A 98 -37.85 -6.28 -19.49
CA ASP A 98 -37.86 -7.38 -20.43
C ASP A 98 -36.70 -8.38 -20.22
N GLY A 99 -35.77 -8.09 -19.30
CA GLY A 99 -34.60 -8.92 -19.04
C GLY A 99 -33.63 -8.31 -18.04
N PHE A 100 -32.42 -8.80 -18.04
CA PHE A 100 -31.30 -8.26 -17.27
C PHE A 100 -29.99 -8.45 -18.06
N VAL A 101 -28.97 -7.66 -17.76
CA VAL A 101 -27.68 -7.70 -18.47
C VAL A 101 -26.70 -8.60 -17.74
N SER A 102 -26.12 -9.55 -18.46
CA SER A 102 -25.01 -10.41 -18.00
C SER A 102 -23.68 -9.78 -18.40
N ILE A 103 -22.78 -9.59 -17.44
CA ILE A 103 -21.39 -9.12 -17.61
C ILE A 103 -20.48 -10.19 -17.03
N GLY A 104 -19.73 -10.89 -17.90
CA GLY A 104 -19.06 -12.14 -17.52
C GLY A 104 -17.53 -12.10 -17.53
N SER A 105 -16.92 -11.08 -18.11
CA SER A 105 -15.46 -11.01 -18.24
C SER A 105 -14.95 -9.58 -18.30
N SER A 106 -13.65 -9.43 -18.05
CA SER A 106 -12.97 -8.15 -18.22
C SER A 106 -13.15 -7.59 -19.64
N GLY A 107 -13.68 -6.37 -19.71
CA GLY A 107 -14.00 -5.70 -20.98
C GLY A 107 -15.46 -5.79 -21.43
N ASP A 108 -16.29 -6.64 -20.81
CA ASP A 108 -17.75 -6.60 -20.99
C ASP A 108 -18.29 -5.38 -20.26
N MET A 109 -19.22 -4.65 -20.88
CA MET A 109 -19.72 -3.39 -20.32
C MET A 109 -21.14 -3.08 -20.75
N ALA A 110 -21.90 -2.43 -19.83
CA ALA A 110 -23.15 -1.74 -20.11
C ALA A 110 -22.95 -0.24 -19.84
N GLU A 111 -23.23 0.65 -20.79
CA GLU A 111 -23.09 2.09 -20.70
C GLU A 111 -24.43 2.82 -20.80
N PHE A 112 -24.58 3.89 -20.02
CA PHE A 112 -25.75 4.77 -19.98
C PHE A 112 -25.31 6.21 -20.21
N GLU A 113 -25.93 6.90 -21.19
CA GLU A 113 -25.70 8.32 -21.42
C GLU A 113 -26.65 9.13 -20.53
N ILE A 114 -26.10 9.97 -19.65
CA ILE A 114 -26.84 10.64 -18.58
C ILE A 114 -26.42 12.11 -18.52
N ASP A 115 -27.40 13.01 -18.37
CA ASP A 115 -27.17 14.44 -18.21
C ASP A 115 -27.17 14.79 -16.70
N PHE A 116 -26.02 15.18 -16.17
CA PHE A 116 -25.83 15.52 -14.78
C PHE A 116 -26.00 17.03 -14.56
N PRO A 117 -26.87 17.45 -13.61
CA PRO A 117 -27.24 18.85 -13.43
C PRO A 117 -26.13 19.72 -12.79
N ALA A 118 -25.17 19.11 -12.15
CA ALA A 118 -24.04 19.78 -11.47
C ALA A 118 -22.88 18.80 -11.28
N LYS A 119 -21.67 19.34 -11.16
CA LYS A 119 -20.53 18.57 -10.63
C LYS A 119 -20.82 18.15 -9.20
N GLY A 120 -20.65 16.85 -8.88
CA GLY A 120 -20.88 16.37 -7.53
C GLY A 120 -20.65 14.89 -7.33
N SER A 121 -20.82 14.47 -6.07
CA SER A 121 -20.79 13.07 -5.69
C SER A 121 -22.18 12.44 -5.86
N TYR A 122 -22.21 11.28 -6.50
CA TYR A 122 -23.43 10.53 -6.76
C TYR A 122 -23.31 9.10 -6.27
N ASN A 123 -24.40 8.55 -5.73
CA ASN A 123 -24.52 7.14 -5.45
C ASN A 123 -25.11 6.42 -6.66
N ILE A 124 -24.42 5.38 -7.11
CA ILE A 124 -24.86 4.52 -8.21
C ILE A 124 -25.33 3.20 -7.59
N THR A 125 -26.64 3.02 -7.52
CA THR A 125 -27.28 1.79 -7.03
C THR A 125 -27.55 0.87 -8.19
N LEU A 126 -27.07 -0.37 -8.10
CA LEU A 126 -27.32 -1.43 -9.06
C LEU A 126 -28.19 -2.49 -8.40
N THR A 127 -29.40 -2.73 -8.94
CA THR A 127 -30.16 -3.92 -8.61
C THR A 127 -29.53 -5.07 -9.38
N MET A 128 -28.77 -5.93 -8.69
CA MET A 128 -27.89 -6.91 -9.33
C MET A 128 -27.79 -8.22 -8.54
N ALA A 129 -27.28 -9.24 -9.20
CA ALA A 129 -26.86 -10.50 -8.61
C ALA A 129 -25.46 -10.86 -9.12
N ALA A 130 -24.76 -11.79 -8.47
CA ALA A 130 -23.45 -12.27 -8.88
C ALA A 130 -23.33 -13.79 -8.71
N ASP A 131 -22.39 -14.43 -9.42
CA ASP A 131 -22.11 -15.86 -9.27
C ASP A 131 -21.44 -16.21 -7.92
N GLY A 132 -21.06 -15.20 -7.10
CA GLY A 132 -20.48 -15.35 -5.77
C GLY A 132 -20.39 -14.00 -5.07
N GLU A 133 -20.25 -14.04 -3.73
CA GLU A 133 -20.02 -12.82 -2.95
C GLU A 133 -18.57 -12.32 -3.09
N GLY A 134 -18.36 -11.02 -2.90
CA GLY A 134 -17.05 -10.40 -2.88
C GLY A 134 -16.39 -10.21 -4.25
N GLN A 135 -17.14 -10.32 -5.35
CA GLN A 135 -16.62 -10.05 -6.69
C GLN A 135 -16.61 -8.54 -6.96
N SER A 136 -15.45 -8.02 -7.37
CA SER A 136 -15.24 -6.59 -7.63
C SER A 136 -15.33 -6.30 -9.13
N ASN A 137 -16.11 -5.28 -9.48
CA ASN A 137 -16.28 -4.76 -10.85
C ASN A 137 -16.17 -3.23 -10.82
N LEU A 138 -16.12 -2.59 -11.96
CA LEU A 138 -15.77 -1.18 -12.09
C LEU A 138 -16.97 -0.31 -12.51
N ILE A 139 -17.05 0.87 -11.93
CA ILE A 139 -17.81 2.00 -12.47
C ILE A 139 -16.86 2.84 -13.32
N THR A 140 -17.24 3.10 -14.56
CA THR A 140 -16.50 3.99 -15.46
C THR A 140 -17.32 5.23 -15.78
N VAL A 141 -16.65 6.36 -15.98
CA VAL A 141 -17.26 7.57 -16.55
C VAL A 141 -16.43 7.98 -17.77
N ASP A 142 -17.08 8.11 -18.91
CA ASP A 142 -16.43 8.39 -20.20
C ASP A 142 -15.29 7.43 -20.54
N GLY A 143 -15.41 6.18 -20.08
CA GLY A 143 -14.45 5.11 -20.29
C GLY A 143 -13.31 5.03 -19.27
N ALA A 144 -13.13 6.05 -18.42
CA ALA A 144 -12.15 6.02 -17.32
C ALA A 144 -12.74 5.27 -16.12
N ALA A 145 -11.98 4.34 -15.53
CA ALA A 145 -12.37 3.67 -14.28
C ALA A 145 -12.23 4.66 -13.11
N LEU A 146 -13.32 4.91 -12.39
CA LEU A 146 -13.33 5.84 -11.25
C LEU A 146 -13.34 5.14 -9.91
N THR A 147 -14.16 4.10 -9.78
CA THR A 147 -14.26 3.32 -8.54
C THR A 147 -14.64 1.88 -8.85
N ASN A 148 -14.39 1.00 -7.88
CA ASN A 148 -14.90 -0.36 -7.93
C ASN A 148 -16.09 -0.53 -6.98
N PHE A 149 -16.90 -1.53 -7.25
CA PHE A 149 -17.98 -1.97 -6.38
C PHE A 149 -17.92 -3.48 -6.20
N THR A 150 -18.42 -3.95 -5.08
CA THR A 150 -18.40 -5.38 -4.76
C THR A 150 -19.81 -5.90 -4.65
N SER A 151 -20.08 -7.03 -5.30
CA SER A 151 -21.37 -7.70 -5.16
C SER A 151 -21.56 -8.23 -3.75
N THR A 152 -22.75 -8.01 -3.20
CA THR A 152 -23.13 -8.44 -1.86
C THR A 152 -24.17 -9.56 -1.87
N THR A 153 -24.74 -9.88 -3.03
CA THR A 153 -25.83 -10.85 -3.17
C THR A 153 -25.64 -11.80 -4.34
N THR A 154 -26.09 -13.05 -4.17
CA THR A 154 -26.19 -14.07 -5.21
C THR A 154 -27.58 -14.13 -5.84
N GLU A 155 -28.53 -13.35 -5.35
CA GLU A 155 -29.85 -13.10 -5.90
C GLU A 155 -29.98 -11.60 -6.14
N PHE A 156 -30.94 -11.15 -6.96
CA PHE A 156 -31.15 -9.72 -7.23
C PHE A 156 -31.40 -8.95 -5.93
N GLY A 157 -30.55 -7.98 -5.69
CA GLY A 157 -30.55 -7.06 -4.57
C GLY A 157 -29.77 -5.79 -4.89
N ASP A 158 -29.89 -4.77 -4.06
CA ASP A 158 -29.23 -3.50 -4.30
C ASP A 158 -27.77 -3.54 -3.82
N THR A 159 -26.86 -3.17 -4.72
CA THR A 159 -25.44 -2.89 -4.47
C THR A 159 -25.17 -1.45 -4.83
N VAL A 160 -24.48 -0.69 -3.98
CA VAL A 160 -24.24 0.74 -4.17
C VAL A 160 -22.75 0.99 -4.36
N ALA A 161 -22.40 1.66 -5.48
CA ALA A 161 -21.12 2.37 -5.59
C ALA A 161 -21.35 3.78 -5.05
N GLU A 162 -20.75 4.06 -3.90
CA GLU A 162 -20.99 5.29 -3.15
C GLU A 162 -20.06 6.41 -3.59
N ASN A 163 -20.57 7.64 -3.57
CA ASN A 163 -19.81 8.88 -3.70
C ASN A 163 -18.96 8.98 -4.98
N VAL A 164 -19.47 8.51 -6.11
CA VAL A 164 -18.79 8.62 -7.41
C VAL A 164 -18.80 10.08 -7.87
N LEU A 165 -17.62 10.67 -8.06
CA LEU A 165 -17.49 12.05 -8.55
C LEU A 165 -17.75 12.11 -10.03
N ILE A 166 -18.74 12.93 -10.45
CA ILE A 166 -19.08 13.15 -11.85
C ILE A 166 -19.21 14.66 -12.10
N ASP A 167 -18.65 15.14 -13.19
CA ASP A 167 -18.75 16.55 -13.61
C ASP A 167 -20.16 16.90 -14.11
N GLU A 168 -20.51 18.20 -14.22
CA GLU A 168 -21.74 18.70 -14.84
C GLU A 168 -21.72 18.40 -16.33
N GLY A 169 -22.88 18.00 -16.87
CA GLY A 169 -23.07 17.75 -18.30
C GLY A 169 -23.44 16.30 -18.64
N THR A 170 -23.39 15.99 -19.93
CA THR A 170 -23.73 14.65 -20.42
C THR A 170 -22.52 13.74 -20.40
N HIS A 171 -22.60 12.67 -19.60
CA HIS A 171 -21.54 11.68 -19.44
C HIS A 171 -22.03 10.27 -19.68
N LYS A 172 -21.11 9.37 -20.04
CA LYS A 172 -21.36 7.93 -20.17
C LYS A 172 -20.94 7.21 -18.90
N VAL A 173 -21.92 6.75 -18.12
CA VAL A 173 -21.68 5.91 -16.95
C VAL A 173 -21.68 4.45 -17.38
N GLY A 174 -20.57 3.76 -17.20
CA GLY A 174 -20.39 2.35 -17.56
C GLY A 174 -20.28 1.45 -16.35
N ILE A 175 -20.87 0.26 -16.47
CA ILE A 175 -20.67 -0.85 -15.53
C ILE A 175 -19.82 -1.88 -16.27
N LYS A 176 -18.56 -2.02 -15.85
CA LYS A 176 -17.53 -2.79 -16.55
C LYS A 176 -17.10 -4.00 -15.74
N GLY A 177 -17.05 -5.16 -16.40
CA GLY A 177 -16.53 -6.39 -15.82
C GLY A 177 -15.04 -6.28 -15.51
N ASP A 178 -14.65 -6.75 -14.32
CA ASP A 178 -13.25 -6.91 -13.91
C ASP A 178 -13.03 -8.32 -13.32
N ASN A 179 -13.54 -8.57 -12.12
CA ASN A 179 -13.38 -9.83 -11.43
C ASN A 179 -14.73 -10.38 -11.01
N GLY A 180 -15.21 -11.35 -11.75
CA GLY A 180 -16.45 -12.07 -11.47
C GLY A 180 -17.60 -11.76 -12.43
N HIS A 181 -18.54 -12.68 -12.45
CA HIS A 181 -19.70 -12.62 -13.29
C HIS A 181 -20.85 -11.98 -12.54
N ILE A 182 -21.40 -10.90 -13.09
CA ILE A 182 -22.52 -10.16 -12.53
C ILE A 182 -23.69 -10.09 -13.49
N TYR A 183 -24.88 -9.91 -12.93
CA TYR A 183 -26.15 -9.77 -13.64
C TYR A 183 -26.84 -8.53 -13.11
N ILE A 184 -27.16 -7.57 -13.99
CA ILE A 184 -27.69 -6.27 -13.62
C ILE A 184 -29.11 -6.13 -14.16
N ASP A 185 -30.06 -5.90 -13.27
CA ASP A 185 -31.47 -5.63 -13.58
C ASP A 185 -31.70 -4.13 -13.82
N LYS A 186 -31.24 -3.28 -12.89
CA LYS A 186 -31.43 -1.84 -12.94
C LYS A 186 -30.20 -1.06 -12.50
N ILE A 187 -30.14 0.18 -13.01
CA ILE A 187 -29.28 1.24 -12.49
C ILE A 187 -30.12 2.40 -11.98
N LYS A 188 -29.78 2.93 -10.80
CA LYS A 188 -30.33 4.16 -10.24
C LYS A 188 -29.20 5.05 -9.74
N ILE A 189 -29.28 6.36 -10.07
CA ILE A 189 -28.28 7.35 -9.65
C ILE A 189 -28.99 8.46 -8.88
N THR A 190 -28.46 8.78 -7.70
CA THR A 190 -28.95 9.84 -6.83
C THR A 190 -27.78 10.65 -6.26
N PRO A 191 -28.01 11.90 -5.79
CA PRO A 191 -26.98 12.62 -5.04
C PRO A 191 -26.48 11.80 -3.85
N ALA A 192 -25.18 11.82 -3.58
CA ALA A 192 -24.59 11.19 -2.42
C ALA A 192 -24.55 12.18 -1.24
N PRO A 193 -24.69 11.71 0.02
CA PRO A 193 -24.43 12.55 1.18
C PRO A 193 -22.94 12.89 1.27
N ALA A 194 -22.61 13.98 1.97
CA ALA A 194 -21.22 14.32 2.27
C ALA A 194 -20.53 13.19 3.06
N ILE A 195 -19.24 13.00 2.80
CA ILE A 195 -18.42 12.02 3.55
C ILE A 195 -18.32 12.43 5.03
N ASP A 196 -18.56 11.49 5.93
CA ASP A 196 -18.29 11.68 7.36
C ASP A 196 -16.78 11.71 7.62
N LEU A 197 -16.24 12.92 7.80
CA LEU A 197 -14.82 13.14 8.01
C LEU A 197 -14.31 12.56 9.33
N SER A 198 -15.19 12.35 10.33
CA SER A 198 -14.79 11.76 11.60
C SER A 198 -14.16 10.37 11.46
N GLN A 199 -14.43 9.67 10.34
CA GLN A 199 -13.83 8.35 10.09
C GLN A 199 -12.30 8.39 9.94
N TYR A 200 -11.71 9.56 9.62
CA TYR A 200 -10.26 9.75 9.48
C TYR A 200 -9.59 10.29 10.74
N GLU A 201 -10.39 10.61 11.78
CA GLU A 201 -9.85 10.97 13.09
C GLU A 201 -9.29 9.72 13.77
N VAL A 202 -7.98 9.56 13.74
CA VAL A 202 -7.27 8.42 14.31
C VAL A 202 -6.44 8.87 15.52
N SER A 203 -6.14 7.93 16.43
CA SER A 203 -5.27 8.22 17.58
C SER A 203 -3.84 8.47 17.12
N ASN A 204 -3.17 9.45 17.70
CA ASN A 204 -1.73 9.70 17.51
C ASN A 204 -0.83 8.84 18.44
N GLN A 205 -1.40 7.83 19.11
CA GLN A 205 -0.67 6.94 19.99
C GLN A 205 -0.15 5.72 19.23
N LEU A 206 1.17 5.54 19.25
CA LEU A 206 1.83 4.35 18.70
C LEU A 206 1.61 3.12 19.59
N SER A 207 1.61 1.93 18.98
CA SER A 207 1.55 0.63 19.66
C SER A 207 2.73 0.45 20.63
N ASN A 208 3.90 0.99 20.28
CA ASN A 208 5.06 1.05 21.18
C ASN A 208 4.97 2.27 22.12
N PRO A 209 4.69 2.10 23.42
CA PRO A 209 4.59 3.23 24.36
C PRO A 209 5.93 3.95 24.58
N ASN A 210 7.06 3.30 24.24
CA ASN A 210 8.41 3.84 24.34
C ASN A 210 8.94 4.38 23.01
N ALA A 211 8.07 4.60 22.01
CA ALA A 211 8.48 5.11 20.71
C ALA A 211 9.37 6.37 20.85
N SER A 212 10.36 6.50 19.96
CA SER A 212 11.26 7.65 19.94
C SER A 212 10.50 8.94 19.59
N ASP A 213 11.10 10.07 19.92
CA ASP A 213 10.48 11.35 19.60
C ASP A 213 10.33 11.54 18.09
N GLU A 214 11.29 11.06 17.29
CA GLU A 214 11.23 11.11 15.82
C GLU A 214 10.09 10.25 15.27
N ALA A 215 9.88 9.05 15.82
CA ALA A 215 8.76 8.19 15.46
C ALA A 215 7.41 8.84 15.82
N LYS A 216 7.31 9.46 17.00
CA LYS A 216 6.12 10.20 17.42
C LYS A 216 5.84 11.41 16.53
N ARG A 217 6.87 12.18 16.15
CA ARG A 217 6.73 13.33 15.23
C ARG A 217 6.24 12.89 13.86
N LEU A 218 6.86 11.86 13.29
CA LEU A 218 6.43 11.31 12.01
C LEU A 218 5.00 10.77 12.10
N TYR A 219 4.67 10.00 13.13
CA TYR A 219 3.33 9.43 13.26
C TYR A 219 2.26 10.50 13.49
N ASN A 220 2.56 11.53 14.30
CA ASN A 220 1.65 12.66 14.48
C ASN A 220 1.43 13.42 13.16
N PHE A 221 2.48 13.67 12.37
CA PHE A 221 2.33 14.22 11.03
C PHE A 221 1.40 13.36 10.15
N LEU A 222 1.61 12.04 10.15
CA LEU A 222 0.76 11.13 9.36
C LEU A 222 -0.71 11.17 9.81
N THR A 223 -0.97 11.26 11.13
CA THR A 223 -2.35 11.37 11.64
C THR A 223 -3.00 12.70 11.27
N ASP A 224 -2.26 13.80 11.32
CA ASP A 224 -2.76 15.15 11.00
C ASP A 224 -3.15 15.31 9.53
N VAL A 225 -2.39 14.68 8.62
CA VAL A 225 -2.64 14.76 7.17
C VAL A 225 -3.57 13.66 6.67
N TYR A 226 -3.85 12.62 7.47
CA TYR A 226 -4.72 11.53 7.07
C TYR A 226 -6.14 12.00 6.79
N GLY A 227 -6.69 11.58 5.66
CA GLY A 227 -7.99 12.05 5.20
C GLY A 227 -7.98 13.45 4.55
N LYS A 228 -6.83 14.17 4.56
CA LYS A 228 -6.66 15.50 3.95
C LYS A 228 -5.72 15.43 2.74
N TYR A 229 -4.71 14.59 2.81
CA TYR A 229 -3.72 14.38 1.76
C TYR A 229 -3.39 12.89 1.59
N THR A 230 -2.88 12.55 0.43
CA THR A 230 -2.17 11.30 0.13
C THR A 230 -0.69 11.62 -0.06
N ILE A 231 0.21 10.89 0.60
CA ILE A 231 1.66 11.12 0.45
C ILE A 231 2.19 10.26 -0.70
N SER A 232 2.97 10.86 -1.60
CA SER A 232 3.57 10.15 -2.72
C SER A 232 4.74 9.28 -2.28
N GLY A 233 4.82 8.06 -2.78
CA GLY A 233 5.90 7.12 -2.50
C GLY A 233 6.36 6.36 -3.73
N GLN A 234 7.61 5.87 -3.67
CA GLN A 234 8.23 5.07 -4.71
C GLN A 234 9.23 4.09 -4.11
N PHE A 235 9.16 2.82 -4.50
CA PHE A 235 10.20 1.86 -4.19
C PHE A 235 11.43 2.07 -5.08
N SER A 236 12.60 2.05 -4.47
CA SER A 236 13.89 2.15 -5.16
C SER A 236 14.20 0.85 -5.92
N GLY A 237 14.51 0.96 -7.19
CA GLY A 237 15.11 -0.14 -7.93
C GLY A 237 16.58 -0.33 -7.54
N ASP A 238 17.06 -1.59 -7.59
CA ASP A 238 18.45 -1.99 -7.36
C ASP A 238 19.10 -1.47 -6.06
N ASN A 239 18.29 -1.10 -5.05
CA ASN A 239 18.75 -0.50 -3.79
C ASN A 239 19.67 0.72 -4.00
N GLU A 240 19.42 1.53 -5.03
CA GLU A 240 20.15 2.76 -5.30
C GLU A 240 19.61 3.98 -4.53
N GLY A 241 18.57 3.78 -3.69
CA GLY A 241 17.93 4.85 -2.90
C GLY A 241 17.38 5.97 -3.79
N LYS A 242 17.56 7.22 -3.35
CA LYS A 242 17.13 8.41 -4.10
C LYS A 242 17.80 8.57 -5.47
N ASP A 243 18.92 7.90 -5.68
CA ASP A 243 19.67 7.94 -6.94
C ASP A 243 19.21 6.88 -7.94
N CYS A 244 18.20 6.07 -7.60
CA CYS A 244 17.61 5.10 -8.52
C CYS A 244 16.97 5.77 -9.73
N ARG A 245 16.73 4.98 -10.74
CA ARG A 245 16.17 5.46 -12.01
C ARG A 245 14.73 5.95 -11.85
N GLU A 246 13.96 5.28 -11.04
CA GLU A 246 12.57 5.60 -10.75
C GLU A 246 12.42 7.05 -10.29
N PHE A 247 13.13 7.46 -9.25
CA PHE A 247 13.10 8.83 -8.72
C PHE A 247 13.53 9.87 -9.76
N LYS A 248 14.59 9.57 -10.52
CA LYS A 248 15.10 10.47 -11.58
C LYS A 248 14.11 10.66 -12.72
N GLU A 249 13.49 9.59 -13.19
CA GLU A 249 12.53 9.67 -14.30
C GLU A 249 11.20 10.28 -13.85
N ILE A 250 10.70 9.97 -12.64
CA ILE A 250 9.51 10.62 -12.08
C ILE A 250 9.76 12.13 -11.98
N LYS A 251 10.86 12.56 -11.35
CA LYS A 251 11.19 13.99 -11.24
C LYS A 251 11.32 14.69 -12.59
N LYS A 252 11.91 14.03 -13.57
CA LYS A 252 12.08 14.57 -14.92
C LYS A 252 10.74 14.79 -15.62
N HIS A 253 9.75 13.92 -15.44
CA HIS A 253 8.46 13.98 -16.13
C HIS A 253 7.42 14.85 -15.39
N THR A 254 7.41 14.80 -14.06
CA THR A 254 6.40 15.49 -13.24
C THR A 254 6.89 16.80 -12.63
N GLY A 255 8.21 17.00 -12.58
CA GLY A 255 8.84 18.11 -11.85
C GLY A 255 8.93 17.86 -10.34
N LYS A 256 8.32 16.81 -9.82
CA LYS A 256 8.16 16.48 -8.40
C LYS A 256 8.99 15.24 -8.01
N THR A 257 9.33 15.15 -6.72
CA THR A 257 10.06 14.01 -6.14
C THR A 257 9.13 13.30 -5.15
N PRO A 258 9.03 11.94 -5.19
CA PRO A 258 8.28 11.21 -4.18
C PRO A 258 8.73 11.52 -2.75
N ALA A 259 7.81 11.60 -1.81
CA ALA A 259 8.10 11.91 -0.41
C ALA A 259 8.56 10.69 0.40
N ILE A 260 8.03 9.49 0.07
CA ILE A 260 8.39 8.23 0.71
C ILE A 260 9.39 7.48 -0.18
N LEU A 261 10.54 7.12 0.40
CA LEU A 261 11.49 6.18 -0.20
C LEU A 261 11.20 4.78 0.34
N GLY A 262 10.71 3.89 -0.54
CA GLY A 262 10.58 2.47 -0.27
C GLY A 262 11.89 1.74 -0.53
N LEU A 263 12.34 0.93 0.44
CA LEU A 263 13.54 0.09 0.36
C LEU A 263 13.22 -1.32 0.85
N ASP A 264 13.99 -2.29 0.36
CA ASP A 264 13.87 -3.70 0.74
C ASP A 264 15.14 -4.20 1.40
N VAL A 265 15.01 -4.79 2.59
CA VAL A 265 16.12 -5.37 3.34
C VAL A 265 16.33 -6.87 3.04
N SER A 266 15.77 -7.39 1.95
CA SER A 266 15.82 -8.82 1.57
C SER A 266 17.25 -9.38 1.59
N ASN A 267 18.22 -8.66 1.01
CA ASN A 267 19.61 -9.08 0.91
C ASN A 267 20.36 -9.14 2.26
N LEU A 268 19.72 -8.72 3.35
CA LEU A 268 20.26 -8.79 4.71
C LEU A 268 19.78 -10.03 5.49
N SER A 269 18.93 -10.90 4.91
CA SER A 269 18.66 -12.22 5.49
C SER A 269 19.93 -13.05 5.57
N ASN A 270 20.15 -13.82 6.63
CA ASN A 270 21.37 -14.62 6.81
C ASN A 270 21.59 -15.61 5.66
N SER A 271 20.51 -16.22 5.15
CA SER A 271 20.58 -17.10 4.00
C SER A 271 21.01 -16.37 2.71
N ALA A 272 20.52 -15.15 2.47
CA ALA A 272 20.98 -14.33 1.34
C ALA A 272 22.48 -13.98 1.45
N LEU A 273 22.92 -13.57 2.66
CA LEU A 273 24.32 -13.27 2.94
C LEU A 273 25.23 -14.49 2.74
N SER A 274 24.78 -15.70 3.10
CA SER A 274 25.53 -16.94 2.90
C SER A 274 25.73 -17.25 1.41
N HIS A 275 24.82 -16.84 0.56
CA HIS A 275 24.94 -16.92 -0.92
C HIS A 275 25.71 -15.74 -1.54
N GLY A 276 26.20 -14.81 -0.73
CA GLY A 276 26.97 -13.65 -1.21
C GLY A 276 26.13 -12.54 -1.80
N ALA A 277 24.87 -12.41 -1.37
CA ALA A 277 24.06 -11.25 -1.72
C ALA A 277 24.76 -9.95 -1.32
N GLY A 278 24.80 -8.98 -2.22
CA GLY A 278 25.42 -7.68 -2.02
C GLY A 278 24.42 -6.54 -2.02
N GLY A 279 24.88 -5.33 -1.63
CA GLY A 279 24.09 -4.09 -1.70
C GLY A 279 23.12 -3.89 -0.52
N GLY A 280 22.86 -4.91 0.29
CA GLY A 280 22.00 -4.77 1.47
C GLY A 280 22.55 -3.81 2.52
N ASP A 281 23.87 -3.75 2.65
CA ASP A 281 24.59 -2.83 3.53
C ASP A 281 24.43 -1.35 3.17
N MET A 282 23.99 -1.05 1.95
CA MET A 282 23.68 0.32 1.54
C MET A 282 22.30 0.79 2.01
N VAL A 283 21.36 -0.12 2.30
CA VAL A 283 19.98 0.24 2.67
C VAL A 283 19.92 1.14 3.91
N PRO A 284 20.62 0.86 5.03
CA PRO A 284 20.62 1.77 6.17
C PRO A 284 21.19 3.15 5.83
N LEU A 285 22.26 3.22 5.03
CA LEU A 285 22.88 4.49 4.62
C LEU A 285 21.94 5.33 3.75
N GLN A 286 21.21 4.70 2.84
CA GLN A 286 20.24 5.36 1.99
C GLN A 286 19.03 5.87 2.78
N ALA A 287 18.55 5.08 3.75
CA ALA A 287 17.50 5.49 4.67
C ALA A 287 17.91 6.71 5.51
N MET A 288 19.15 6.68 6.06
CA MET A 288 19.72 7.80 6.80
C MET A 288 19.86 9.05 5.94
N ASP A 289 20.35 8.91 4.71
CA ASP A 289 20.52 10.03 3.78
C ASP A 289 19.17 10.66 3.43
N TRP A 290 18.16 9.82 3.11
CA TRP A 290 16.82 10.28 2.75
C TRP A 290 16.14 11.07 3.87
N TYR A 291 16.15 10.55 5.11
CA TYR A 291 15.55 11.24 6.24
C TYR A 291 16.38 12.44 6.69
N ASN A 292 17.71 12.26 6.86
CA ASN A 292 18.54 13.29 7.47
C ASN A 292 18.88 14.46 6.54
N ASN A 293 19.07 14.23 5.26
CA ASN A 293 19.52 15.24 4.31
C ASN A 293 18.40 15.73 3.40
N GLU A 294 17.44 14.88 3.04
CA GLU A 294 16.34 15.26 2.14
C GLU A 294 15.03 15.56 2.87
N ASN A 295 14.93 15.28 4.17
CA ASN A 295 13.70 15.43 4.96
C ASN A 295 12.56 14.51 4.49
N GLY A 296 12.87 13.38 3.88
CA GLY A 296 11.88 12.42 3.36
C GLY A 296 11.49 11.35 4.39
N ILE A 297 10.48 10.58 4.06
CA ILE A 297 9.96 9.47 4.87
C ILE A 297 10.55 8.17 4.36
N VAL A 298 10.92 7.25 5.26
CA VAL A 298 11.49 5.94 4.92
C VAL A 298 10.50 4.83 5.20
N SER A 299 10.25 3.98 4.19
CA SER A 299 9.50 2.73 4.33
C SER A 299 10.42 1.55 4.04
N LEU A 300 10.48 0.58 4.94
CA LEU A 300 11.23 -0.65 4.77
C LEU A 300 10.29 -1.85 4.72
N CYS A 301 10.41 -2.68 3.67
CA CYS A 301 9.84 -4.01 3.63
C CYS A 301 10.93 -5.09 3.71
N TRP A 302 10.55 -6.32 3.95
CA TRP A 302 11.47 -7.45 4.04
C TRP A 302 10.94 -8.66 3.29
N HIS A 303 11.42 -8.86 2.05
CA HIS A 303 11.28 -10.15 1.37
C HIS A 303 12.23 -11.15 2.03
N TRP A 304 11.77 -11.75 3.11
CA TRP A 304 12.58 -12.58 4.00
C TRP A 304 12.81 -13.97 3.40
N TYR A 305 14.06 -14.29 3.08
CA TYR A 305 14.42 -15.62 2.59
C TYR A 305 14.28 -16.66 3.70
N ALA A 306 13.73 -17.82 3.36
CA ALA A 306 13.63 -18.95 4.26
C ALA A 306 15.01 -19.43 4.74
N PRO A 307 15.09 -20.21 5.84
CA PRO A 307 16.36 -20.76 6.32
C PRO A 307 17.11 -21.50 5.23
N GLU A 308 18.44 -21.41 5.23
CA GLU A 308 19.36 -21.90 4.19
C GLU A 308 19.04 -23.34 3.72
N LYS A 309 18.82 -24.28 4.66
CA LYS A 309 18.51 -25.68 4.35
C LYS A 309 17.21 -25.89 3.57
N ASN A 310 16.33 -24.89 3.58
CA ASN A 310 15.00 -24.94 2.99
C ASN A 310 14.91 -24.22 1.64
N LEU A 311 16.02 -23.62 1.15
CA LEU A 311 16.07 -22.95 -0.14
C LEU A 311 16.17 -23.95 -1.32
N GLU A 312 16.08 -23.41 -2.54
CA GLU A 312 16.30 -24.11 -3.80
C GLU A 312 15.42 -25.36 -4.01
N LYS A 313 14.16 -25.29 -3.54
CA LYS A 313 13.19 -26.37 -3.78
C LYS A 313 12.50 -26.22 -5.13
N ASN A 314 11.96 -27.30 -5.64
CA ASN A 314 11.18 -27.35 -6.89
C ASN A 314 11.87 -26.72 -8.10
N GLY A 315 13.22 -26.72 -8.15
CA GLY A 315 14.00 -26.15 -9.23
C GLY A 315 14.15 -24.62 -9.17
N GLY A 316 13.74 -23.99 -8.10
CA GLY A 316 13.98 -22.56 -7.84
C GLY A 316 15.43 -22.29 -7.47
N ALA A 317 15.87 -21.04 -7.67
CA ALA A 317 17.16 -20.55 -7.21
C ALA A 317 17.04 -20.00 -5.77
N TRP A 318 18.17 -19.87 -5.05
CA TRP A 318 18.17 -19.37 -3.68
C TRP A 318 17.48 -18.01 -3.53
N TRP A 319 17.65 -17.11 -4.48
CA TRP A 319 17.05 -15.77 -4.47
C TRP A 319 15.52 -15.76 -4.68
N GLN A 320 14.91 -16.92 -4.92
CA GLN A 320 13.45 -17.10 -4.94
C GLN A 320 12.92 -17.66 -3.61
N GLY A 321 13.77 -17.84 -2.61
CA GLY A 321 13.48 -18.56 -1.37
C GLY A 321 12.54 -17.86 -0.39
N PHE A 322 12.03 -16.69 -0.69
CA PHE A 322 10.90 -16.09 0.03
C PHE A 322 9.54 -16.56 -0.51
N TYR A 323 9.48 -17.09 -1.75
CA TYR A 323 8.26 -17.71 -2.27
C TYR A 323 8.04 -19.12 -1.70
N SER A 324 6.83 -19.39 -1.25
CA SER A 324 6.41 -20.70 -0.74
C SER A 324 6.61 -21.84 -1.76
N GLU A 325 6.62 -21.55 -3.05
CA GLU A 325 6.87 -22.52 -4.13
C GLU A 325 8.33 -23.03 -4.14
N TYR A 326 9.30 -22.20 -3.70
CA TYR A 326 10.72 -22.53 -3.81
C TYR A 326 11.40 -22.79 -2.46
N THR A 327 10.60 -22.98 -1.41
CA THR A 327 11.06 -23.42 -0.09
C THR A 327 10.17 -24.54 0.45
N ASP A 328 10.72 -25.40 1.29
CA ASP A 328 9.97 -26.39 2.05
C ASP A 328 9.93 -26.06 3.56
N PHE A 329 10.19 -24.80 3.91
CA PHE A 329 10.17 -24.35 5.30
C PHE A 329 8.75 -24.37 5.86
N ASP A 330 8.58 -25.04 6.99
CA ASP A 330 7.31 -25.15 7.71
C ASP A 330 7.36 -24.30 8.98
N LEU A 331 6.80 -23.08 8.90
CA LEU A 331 6.78 -22.14 10.01
C LEU A 331 6.07 -22.71 11.26
N ALA A 332 4.97 -23.47 11.08
CA ALA A 332 4.24 -24.01 12.21
C ALA A 332 5.08 -25.05 12.99
N LYS A 333 5.87 -25.87 12.30
CA LYS A 333 6.79 -26.81 12.96
C LYS A 333 7.93 -26.09 13.68
N ALA A 334 8.45 -25.02 13.08
CA ALA A 334 9.47 -24.21 13.73
C ALA A 334 8.92 -23.60 15.03
N LEU A 335 7.78 -22.93 14.97
CA LEU A 335 7.18 -22.25 16.12
C LEU A 335 6.69 -23.23 17.22
N SER A 336 6.29 -24.45 16.87
CA SER A 336 5.90 -25.47 17.84
C SER A 336 7.11 -26.17 18.52
N GLY A 337 8.33 -25.95 18.02
CA GLY A 337 9.56 -26.59 18.47
C GLY A 337 9.80 -27.99 17.86
N GLU A 338 8.97 -28.45 16.93
CA GLU A 338 9.18 -29.69 16.17
C GLU A 338 10.40 -29.56 15.24
N ASP A 339 10.56 -28.40 14.57
CA ASP A 339 11.78 -28.04 13.83
C ASP A 339 12.59 -26.99 14.61
N LYS A 340 13.38 -27.46 15.58
CA LYS A 340 14.22 -26.57 16.40
C LYS A 340 15.25 -25.81 15.56
N GLU A 341 15.84 -26.43 14.56
CA GLU A 341 16.85 -25.80 13.72
C GLU A 341 16.26 -24.68 12.88
N GLY A 342 15.05 -24.89 12.34
CA GLY A 342 14.30 -23.85 11.64
C GLY A 342 13.94 -22.68 12.56
N TYR A 343 13.50 -22.96 13.80
CA TYR A 343 13.25 -21.94 14.80
C TYR A 343 14.51 -21.14 15.14
N ASP A 344 15.63 -21.82 15.41
CA ASP A 344 16.91 -21.17 15.74
C ASP A 344 17.39 -20.28 14.57
N SER A 345 17.13 -20.67 13.32
CA SER A 345 17.43 -19.88 12.12
C SER A 345 16.58 -18.60 12.03
N ILE A 346 15.27 -18.70 12.31
CA ILE A 346 14.40 -17.51 12.38
C ILE A 346 14.89 -16.54 13.46
N ILE A 347 15.23 -17.04 14.66
CA ILE A 347 15.72 -16.19 15.74
C ILE A 347 17.03 -15.51 15.34
N ALA A 348 17.94 -16.24 14.71
CA ALA A 348 19.21 -15.67 14.23
C ALA A 348 19.01 -14.57 13.16
N ASP A 349 18.02 -14.72 12.26
CA ASP A 349 17.67 -13.68 11.30
C ASP A 349 17.06 -12.45 11.98
N LEU A 350 16.17 -12.66 12.94
CA LEU A 350 15.58 -11.55 13.71
C LEU A 350 16.65 -10.80 14.51
N ASP A 351 17.59 -11.52 15.15
CA ASP A 351 18.70 -10.92 15.89
C ASP A 351 19.63 -10.11 14.97
N HIS A 352 19.93 -10.63 13.78
CA HIS A 352 20.71 -9.92 12.78
C HIS A 352 19.99 -8.66 12.28
N MET A 353 18.72 -8.79 11.89
CA MET A 353 17.90 -7.66 11.43
C MET A 353 17.74 -6.59 12.51
N ALA A 354 17.60 -6.99 13.78
CA ALA A 354 17.57 -6.04 14.87
C ALA A 354 18.86 -5.20 14.96
N GLY A 355 20.02 -5.81 14.66
CA GLY A 355 21.28 -5.09 14.54
C GLY A 355 21.28 -4.03 13.45
N VAL A 356 20.75 -4.38 12.28
CA VAL A 356 20.61 -3.45 11.15
C VAL A 356 19.65 -2.29 11.47
N LEU A 357 18.48 -2.61 12.01
CA LEU A 357 17.47 -1.59 12.37
C LEU A 357 17.96 -0.69 13.52
N LYS A 358 18.85 -1.22 14.38
CA LYS A 358 19.47 -0.43 15.45
C LYS A 358 20.39 0.67 14.91
N GLU A 359 21.07 0.46 13.78
CA GLU A 359 21.87 1.52 13.15
C GLU A 359 20.98 2.72 12.79
N LEU A 360 19.75 2.47 12.31
CA LEU A 360 18.77 3.51 12.02
C LEU A 360 18.23 4.18 13.29
N ALA A 361 17.96 3.38 14.33
CA ALA A 361 17.54 3.91 15.62
C ALA A 361 18.62 4.82 16.25
N ASP A 362 19.88 4.40 16.20
CA ASP A 362 21.02 5.18 16.71
C ASP A 362 21.25 6.47 15.90
N ALA A 363 20.82 6.50 14.63
CA ALA A 363 20.84 7.68 13.76
C ALA A 363 19.55 8.53 13.85
N ASN A 364 18.63 8.20 14.76
CA ASN A 364 17.33 8.86 14.96
C ASN A 364 16.46 8.89 13.68
N VAL A 365 16.46 7.81 12.90
CA VAL A 365 15.64 7.68 11.68
C VAL A 365 14.39 6.90 11.99
N PRO A 366 13.18 7.51 11.95
CA PRO A 366 11.94 6.78 12.10
C PRO A 366 11.63 5.99 10.83
N ILE A 367 11.09 4.78 10.99
CA ILE A 367 10.89 3.83 9.90
C ILE A 367 9.43 3.38 9.87
N LEU A 368 8.79 3.47 8.71
CA LEU A 368 7.57 2.72 8.41
C LEU A 368 8.00 1.26 8.16
N TRP A 369 7.92 0.43 9.20
CA TRP A 369 8.37 -0.96 9.16
C TRP A 369 7.24 -1.88 8.69
N ARG A 370 7.37 -2.45 7.51
CA ARG A 370 6.38 -3.31 6.86
C ARG A 370 6.91 -4.72 6.61
N PRO A 371 7.07 -5.52 7.66
CA PRO A 371 7.49 -6.91 7.54
C PRO A 371 6.31 -7.82 7.18
N LEU A 372 6.60 -9.05 6.74
CA LEU A 372 5.62 -10.14 6.60
C LEU A 372 4.38 -9.75 5.78
N HIS A 373 4.58 -8.89 4.78
CA HIS A 373 3.52 -8.39 3.90
C HIS A 373 2.94 -9.51 3.03
N GLU A 374 1.73 -9.30 2.50
CA GLU A 374 1.03 -10.20 1.57
C GLU A 374 0.87 -11.65 2.06
N ALA A 375 0.89 -11.88 3.37
CA ALA A 375 0.97 -13.22 3.95
C ALA A 375 -0.21 -14.13 3.57
N ALA A 376 -1.42 -13.58 3.48
CA ALA A 376 -2.61 -14.36 3.12
C ALA A 376 -2.75 -14.58 1.61
N GLY A 377 -1.93 -13.91 0.79
CA GLY A 377 -2.10 -13.90 -0.65
C GLY A 377 -3.26 -13.01 -1.10
N ASP A 378 -3.74 -13.22 -2.32
CA ASP A 378 -4.87 -12.46 -2.85
C ASP A 378 -6.19 -12.95 -2.20
N PRO A 379 -6.96 -12.07 -1.52
CA PRO A 379 -8.23 -12.44 -0.89
C PRO A 379 -9.29 -12.93 -1.89
N LYS A 380 -9.16 -12.57 -3.16
CA LYS A 380 -10.00 -13.12 -4.25
C LYS A 380 -9.72 -14.62 -4.50
N TYR A 381 -8.58 -15.14 -4.03
CA TYR A 381 -8.17 -16.55 -4.19
C TYR A 381 -7.68 -17.12 -2.86
N PRO A 382 -8.56 -17.37 -1.87
CA PRO A 382 -8.18 -17.81 -0.54
C PRO A 382 -7.31 -19.09 -0.55
N GLY A 383 -6.31 -19.11 0.33
CA GLY A 383 -5.38 -20.24 0.46
C GLY A 383 -4.22 -20.24 -0.53
N ASN A 384 -4.02 -19.14 -1.27
CA ASN A 384 -2.93 -18.97 -2.23
C ASN A 384 -1.80 -18.06 -1.66
N ALA A 385 -1.36 -18.33 -0.42
CA ALA A 385 -0.20 -17.67 0.18
C ALA A 385 1.06 -17.96 -0.65
N TRP A 386 1.63 -16.93 -1.26
CA TRP A 386 2.82 -17.08 -2.11
C TRP A 386 4.12 -16.86 -1.38
N PHE A 387 4.11 -16.31 -0.17
CA PHE A 387 5.29 -16.18 0.68
C PHE A 387 5.28 -17.23 1.80
N TRP A 388 6.47 -17.71 2.21
CA TRP A 388 6.59 -18.79 3.19
C TRP A 388 6.01 -18.42 4.56
N TRP A 389 6.06 -17.15 4.97
CA TRP A 389 5.50 -16.69 6.26
C TRP A 389 3.97 -16.75 6.32
N GLY A 390 3.31 -16.94 5.17
CA GLY A 390 1.86 -17.16 5.08
C GLY A 390 1.47 -18.62 4.85
N SER A 391 2.40 -19.47 4.40
CA SER A 391 2.09 -20.84 3.94
C SER A 391 1.54 -21.76 5.03
N ALA A 392 1.89 -21.52 6.28
CA ALA A 392 1.41 -22.28 7.45
C ALA A 392 0.07 -21.76 8.02
N GLY A 393 -0.52 -20.73 7.41
CA GLY A 393 -1.81 -20.17 7.78
C GLY A 393 -1.73 -19.09 8.86
N LYS A 394 -2.90 -18.49 9.15
CA LYS A 394 -3.03 -17.28 9.96
C LYS A 394 -2.46 -17.40 11.37
N ASP A 395 -2.66 -18.53 12.04
CA ASP A 395 -2.23 -18.70 13.45
C ASP A 395 -0.70 -18.66 13.58
N ALA A 396 0.00 -19.31 12.66
CA ALA A 396 1.46 -19.28 12.60
C ALA A 396 1.98 -17.88 12.22
N TYR A 397 1.33 -17.21 11.27
CA TYR A 397 1.63 -15.83 10.90
C TYR A 397 1.49 -14.87 12.08
N ILE A 398 0.35 -14.89 12.76
CA ILE A 398 0.09 -14.01 13.92
C ILE A 398 1.12 -14.26 15.03
N GLN A 399 1.50 -15.53 15.26
CA GLN A 399 2.53 -15.87 16.23
C GLN A 399 3.91 -15.32 15.82
N LEU A 400 4.27 -15.42 14.54
CA LEU A 400 5.52 -14.85 14.01
C LEU A 400 5.55 -13.32 14.11
N TRP A 401 4.43 -12.64 13.77
CA TRP A 401 4.29 -11.20 13.91
C TRP A 401 4.55 -10.75 15.34
N LYS A 402 3.88 -11.39 16.31
CA LYS A 402 4.04 -11.08 17.74
C LYS A 402 5.46 -11.37 18.23
N LEU A 403 6.05 -12.47 17.81
CA LEU A 403 7.45 -12.79 18.12
C LEU A 403 8.41 -11.71 17.60
N MET A 404 8.24 -11.26 16.36
CA MET A 404 9.06 -10.19 15.78
C MET A 404 8.87 -8.86 16.51
N TYR A 405 7.61 -8.50 16.78
CA TYR A 405 7.29 -7.28 17.53
C TYR A 405 7.94 -7.30 18.92
N ASP A 406 7.77 -8.38 19.67
CA ASP A 406 8.32 -8.51 21.03
C ASP A 406 9.85 -8.44 21.01
N LYS A 407 10.51 -9.11 20.06
CA LYS A 407 11.97 -9.03 19.93
C LYS A 407 12.42 -7.61 19.60
N PHE A 408 11.86 -6.98 18.58
CA PHE A 408 12.34 -5.68 18.13
C PHE A 408 11.98 -4.56 19.11
N THR A 409 10.76 -4.54 19.60
CA THR A 409 10.27 -3.48 20.49
C THR A 409 10.71 -3.69 21.94
N ASN A 410 10.49 -4.89 22.50
CA ASN A 410 10.66 -5.13 23.93
C ASN A 410 12.06 -5.65 24.29
N GLU A 411 12.66 -6.52 23.46
CA GLU A 411 13.99 -7.09 23.76
C GLU A 411 15.12 -6.16 23.29
N TYR A 412 15.05 -5.67 22.03
CA TYR A 412 16.09 -4.81 21.45
C TYR A 412 15.84 -3.31 21.62
N GLY A 413 14.64 -2.89 22.01
CA GLY A 413 14.30 -1.50 22.25
C GLY A 413 14.37 -0.64 20.97
N LEU A 414 13.96 -1.19 19.82
CA LEU A 414 13.91 -0.47 18.55
C LEU A 414 12.70 0.47 18.57
N ASN A 415 12.86 1.63 19.18
CA ASN A 415 11.79 2.59 19.44
C ASN A 415 11.48 3.51 18.23
N ASN A 416 12.23 3.38 17.15
CA ASN A 416 12.09 4.15 15.92
C ASN A 416 11.15 3.51 14.89
N LEU A 417 10.58 2.33 15.16
CA LEU A 417 9.72 1.61 14.24
C LEU A 417 8.25 2.01 14.41
N ILE A 418 7.60 2.32 13.30
CA ILE A 418 6.15 2.46 13.15
C ILE A 418 5.67 1.22 12.41
N TRP A 419 4.85 0.38 13.06
CA TRP A 419 4.50 -0.95 12.58
C TRP A 419 3.36 -0.91 11.56
N VAL A 420 3.67 -1.25 10.31
CA VAL A 420 2.72 -1.28 9.18
C VAL A 420 2.34 -2.73 8.88
N TRP A 421 1.12 -3.11 9.26
CA TRP A 421 0.58 -4.43 8.99
C TRP A 421 -0.04 -4.49 7.59
N ASN A 422 0.27 -5.56 6.85
CA ASN A 422 -0.21 -5.79 5.50
C ASN A 422 -0.27 -7.29 5.19
N ALA A 423 -1.18 -8.03 5.83
CA ALA A 423 -1.37 -9.45 5.49
C ALA A 423 -2.43 -9.66 4.40
N GLN A 424 -3.10 -8.59 3.93
CA GLN A 424 -4.14 -8.61 2.89
C GLN A 424 -5.42 -9.39 3.25
N ASN A 425 -5.61 -9.80 4.51
CA ASN A 425 -6.82 -10.49 4.95
C ASN A 425 -7.13 -10.14 6.42
N PRO A 426 -8.32 -9.59 6.72
CA PRO A 426 -8.72 -9.21 8.07
C PRO A 426 -8.54 -10.29 9.13
N ASP A 427 -8.77 -11.56 8.79
CA ASP A 427 -8.61 -12.70 9.70
C ASP A 427 -7.18 -12.89 10.22
N TRP A 428 -6.19 -12.26 9.59
CA TRP A 428 -4.77 -12.36 9.92
C TRP A 428 -4.27 -11.21 10.79
N TYR A 429 -5.18 -10.34 11.24
CA TYR A 429 -4.84 -9.18 12.05
C TYR A 429 -4.34 -9.60 13.45
N PRO A 430 -3.12 -9.16 13.86
CA PRO A 430 -2.50 -9.63 15.11
C PRO A 430 -3.04 -8.96 16.37
N GLY A 431 -3.78 -7.85 16.23
CA GLY A 431 -4.32 -7.05 17.32
C GLY A 431 -3.79 -5.61 17.32
N ASP A 432 -4.61 -4.69 17.86
CA ASP A 432 -4.36 -3.24 17.85
C ASP A 432 -3.06 -2.86 18.58
N GLU A 433 -2.67 -3.64 19.58
CA GLU A 433 -1.48 -3.45 20.39
C GLU A 433 -0.16 -3.77 19.65
N TYR A 434 -0.24 -4.34 18.44
CA TYR A 434 0.92 -4.71 17.61
C TYR A 434 0.99 -3.97 16.28
N VAL A 435 0.05 -3.06 16.01
CA VAL A 435 -0.10 -2.41 14.70
C VAL A 435 -0.37 -0.93 14.86
N ASP A 436 0.38 -0.11 14.16
CA ASP A 436 0.16 1.34 14.08
C ASP A 436 -0.65 1.72 12.85
N ILE A 437 -0.30 1.18 11.68
CA ILE A 437 -0.85 1.51 10.38
C ILE A 437 -1.26 0.22 9.67
N MET A 438 -2.38 0.24 8.97
CA MET A 438 -2.84 -0.86 8.13
C MET A 438 -2.54 -0.57 6.67
N GLY A 439 -2.05 -1.55 5.92
CA GLY A 439 -1.67 -1.44 4.53
C GLY A 439 -2.33 -2.48 3.63
N TYR A 440 -2.36 -2.17 2.34
CA TYR A 440 -2.71 -3.09 1.27
C TYR A 440 -1.82 -2.86 0.05
N ASP A 441 -1.42 -3.94 -0.63
CA ASP A 441 -0.65 -3.89 -1.85
C ASP A 441 -1.58 -4.10 -3.05
N CYS A 442 -1.80 -3.02 -3.81
CA CYS A 442 -2.78 -2.95 -4.91
C CYS A 442 -2.09 -3.08 -6.26
N TYR A 443 -2.39 -4.16 -6.97
CA TYR A 443 -1.91 -4.37 -8.34
C TYR A 443 -3.08 -4.54 -9.31
N PRO A 444 -3.84 -3.44 -9.58
CA PRO A 444 -4.94 -3.48 -10.54
C PRO A 444 -4.46 -3.67 -11.97
N ALA A 445 -5.39 -3.72 -12.93
CA ALA A 445 -5.05 -3.79 -14.35
C ALA A 445 -4.22 -2.58 -14.80
N GLU A 446 -3.53 -2.71 -15.93
CA GLU A 446 -2.83 -1.60 -16.56
C GLU A 446 -3.78 -0.42 -16.79
N GLN A 447 -3.36 0.79 -16.36
CA GLN A 447 -4.10 2.05 -16.48
C GLN A 447 -5.47 2.08 -15.77
N ASP A 448 -5.66 1.20 -14.78
CA ASP A 448 -6.80 1.30 -13.88
C ASP A 448 -6.50 2.34 -12.79
N SER A 449 -7.13 3.51 -12.92
CA SER A 449 -7.01 4.64 -12.00
C SER A 449 -8.11 4.67 -10.93
N SER A 450 -8.88 3.59 -10.78
CA SER A 450 -9.91 3.52 -9.74
C SER A 450 -9.30 3.61 -8.33
N SER A 451 -10.09 4.07 -7.38
CA SER A 451 -9.66 4.31 -5.99
C SER A 451 -9.25 3.05 -5.24
N GLN A 452 -9.55 1.88 -5.76
CA GLN A 452 -9.35 0.58 -5.11
C GLN A 452 -10.14 0.47 -3.78
N LYS A 453 -11.32 1.08 -3.73
CA LYS A 453 -12.18 1.17 -2.54
C LYS A 453 -12.44 -0.18 -1.87
N TRP A 454 -12.66 -1.24 -2.63
CA TRP A 454 -12.91 -2.57 -2.07
C TRP A 454 -11.76 -3.05 -1.17
N TYR A 455 -10.50 -2.84 -1.59
CA TYR A 455 -9.34 -3.21 -0.79
C TYR A 455 -9.18 -2.31 0.44
N TYR A 456 -9.48 -1.02 0.29
CA TYR A 456 -9.48 -0.08 1.41
C TYR A 456 -10.49 -0.49 2.48
N ASP A 457 -11.73 -0.78 2.09
CA ASP A 457 -12.80 -1.20 2.99
C ASP A 457 -12.52 -2.58 3.60
N LEU A 458 -11.92 -3.50 2.84
CA LEU A 458 -11.48 -4.80 3.33
C LEU A 458 -10.48 -4.63 4.49
N VAL A 459 -9.43 -3.83 4.31
CA VAL A 459 -8.43 -3.58 5.35
C VAL A 459 -9.07 -2.88 6.54
N LYS A 460 -9.91 -1.87 6.30
CA LYS A 460 -10.64 -1.15 7.34
C LYS A 460 -11.48 -2.07 8.23
N SER A 461 -12.00 -3.16 7.68
CA SER A 461 -12.81 -4.14 8.43
C SER A 461 -12.01 -5.00 9.41
N SER A 462 -10.67 -4.94 9.40
CA SER A 462 -9.80 -5.78 10.26
C SER A 462 -9.92 -5.47 11.75
N THR A 463 -10.33 -4.24 12.10
CA THR A 463 -10.53 -3.79 13.48
C THR A 463 -11.62 -2.74 13.56
N SER A 464 -12.26 -2.61 14.72
CA SER A 464 -13.19 -1.50 15.01
C SER A 464 -12.46 -0.21 15.43
N THR A 465 -11.16 -0.29 15.71
CA THR A 465 -10.33 0.88 16.04
C THR A 465 -9.98 1.62 14.77
N LYS A 466 -10.19 2.93 14.74
CA LYS A 466 -9.78 3.77 13.60
C LYS A 466 -8.25 3.81 13.53
N LYS A 467 -7.70 3.43 12.40
CA LYS A 467 -6.26 3.46 12.11
C LYS A 467 -6.00 4.09 10.75
N ILE A 468 -4.80 4.61 10.55
CA ILE A 468 -4.31 5.05 9.25
C ILE A 468 -4.33 3.85 8.28
N ILE A 469 -4.84 4.06 7.07
CA ILE A 469 -4.88 3.04 6.02
C ILE A 469 -4.09 3.54 4.82
N ALA A 470 -3.18 2.73 4.30
CA ALA A 470 -2.26 3.10 3.23
C ALA A 470 -2.21 2.09 2.09
N MET A 471 -2.00 2.56 0.87
CA MET A 471 -1.64 1.73 -0.27
C MET A 471 -0.12 1.53 -0.23
N THR A 472 0.31 0.44 0.40
CA THR A 472 1.71 0.20 0.74
C THR A 472 2.56 -0.21 -0.45
N GLU A 473 1.95 -0.82 -1.46
CA GLU A 473 2.50 -1.01 -2.79
C GLU A 473 1.41 -0.80 -3.85
N ASN A 474 1.81 -0.38 -5.04
CA ASN A 474 0.90 -0.34 -6.18
C ASN A 474 1.63 -0.56 -7.51
N GLY A 475 0.87 -1.12 -8.47
CA GLY A 475 1.25 -1.14 -9.88
C GLY A 475 0.77 0.13 -10.58
N SER A 476 -0.54 0.22 -10.92
CA SER A 476 -1.17 1.45 -11.40
C SER A 476 -1.46 2.39 -10.24
N MET A 477 -1.39 3.70 -10.47
CA MET A 477 -1.79 4.71 -9.49
C MET A 477 -3.27 5.06 -9.65
N PHE A 478 -3.92 5.41 -8.55
CA PHE A 478 -5.32 5.84 -8.53
C PHE A 478 -5.47 7.36 -8.74
N ASP A 479 -6.63 7.78 -9.22
CA ASP A 479 -7.00 9.20 -9.27
C ASP A 479 -7.31 9.72 -7.85
N PRO A 480 -6.49 10.65 -7.30
CA PRO A 480 -6.69 11.12 -5.93
C PRO A 480 -8.00 11.88 -5.73
N ASP A 481 -8.47 12.63 -6.72
CA ASP A 481 -9.72 13.38 -6.59
C ASP A 481 -10.92 12.42 -6.49
N GLY A 482 -10.97 11.39 -7.34
CA GLY A 482 -11.98 10.34 -7.28
C GLY A 482 -11.95 9.59 -5.95
N ALA A 483 -10.76 9.20 -5.49
CA ALA A 483 -10.58 8.48 -4.24
C ALA A 483 -11.01 9.32 -3.01
N PHE A 484 -10.68 10.62 -2.98
CA PHE A 484 -11.13 11.50 -1.91
C PHE A 484 -12.66 11.66 -1.86
N ASN A 485 -13.31 11.62 -3.01
CA ASN A 485 -14.76 11.78 -3.10
C ASN A 485 -15.53 10.50 -2.77
N ASP A 486 -14.98 9.31 -3.02
CA ASP A 486 -15.63 8.05 -2.64
C ASP A 486 -15.28 7.59 -1.22
N GLY A 487 -14.48 8.36 -0.50
CA GLY A 487 -14.05 8.06 0.86
C GLY A 487 -12.87 7.09 0.96
N THR A 488 -12.18 6.82 -0.15
CA THR A 488 -10.98 5.96 -0.19
C THR A 488 -9.73 6.81 -0.03
N ARG A 489 -9.54 7.38 1.18
CA ARG A 489 -8.44 8.31 1.43
C ARG A 489 -7.19 7.58 1.91
N TRP A 490 -6.49 6.92 0.99
CA TRP A 490 -5.20 6.29 1.26
C TRP A 490 -4.21 7.31 1.82
N ALA A 491 -3.59 7.02 2.96
CA ALA A 491 -2.61 7.91 3.58
C ALA A 491 -1.39 8.13 2.68
N TRP A 492 -1.00 7.12 1.94
CA TRP A 492 0.01 7.22 0.88
C TRP A 492 -0.23 6.16 -0.19
N PHE A 493 0.40 6.34 -1.34
CA PHE A 493 0.69 5.28 -2.29
C PHE A 493 2.21 5.08 -2.39
N SER A 494 2.66 3.88 -2.77
CA SER A 494 4.09 3.62 -3.00
C SER A 494 4.26 2.69 -4.20
N THR A 495 4.53 3.28 -5.36
CA THR A 495 4.64 2.52 -6.61
C THR A 495 5.82 1.56 -6.55
N TRP A 496 5.59 0.28 -6.92
CA TRP A 496 6.66 -0.70 -6.98
C TRP A 496 7.63 -0.36 -8.11
N ASN A 497 8.88 -0.76 -7.94
CA ASN A 497 9.95 -0.47 -8.91
C ASN A 497 9.85 -1.29 -10.21
N GLY A 498 10.79 -1.07 -11.11
CA GLY A 498 10.96 -1.84 -12.35
C GLY A 498 9.82 -1.62 -13.33
N GLU A 499 9.20 -2.70 -13.83
CA GLU A 499 8.23 -2.64 -14.93
C GLU A 499 6.99 -1.76 -14.65
N PHE A 500 6.64 -1.55 -13.38
CA PHE A 500 5.48 -0.73 -13.03
C PHE A 500 5.69 0.76 -13.31
N CYS A 501 6.94 1.20 -13.34
CA CYS A 501 7.28 2.62 -13.58
C CYS A 501 8.39 2.82 -14.62
N ILE A 502 9.19 1.80 -14.97
CA ILE A 502 10.32 1.93 -15.90
C ILE A 502 10.19 0.94 -17.07
N LYS A 503 10.32 1.46 -18.28
CA LYS A 503 10.46 0.69 -19.52
C LYS A 503 11.55 1.31 -20.39
N ASP A 504 12.46 0.49 -20.93
CA ASP A 504 13.58 0.96 -21.76
C ASP A 504 14.40 2.08 -21.11
N LYS A 505 14.56 2.02 -19.78
CA LYS A 505 15.30 2.99 -18.94
C LYS A 505 14.64 4.38 -18.84
N GLN A 506 13.37 4.51 -19.16
CA GLN A 506 12.58 5.74 -19.06
C GLN A 506 11.30 5.47 -18.26
N LEU A 507 10.63 6.54 -17.80
CA LEU A 507 9.30 6.40 -17.22
C LEU A 507 8.38 5.69 -18.20
N SER A 508 7.59 4.76 -17.69
CA SER A 508 6.64 3.94 -18.46
C SER A 508 5.23 4.52 -18.36
N ASP A 509 4.48 4.43 -19.46
CA ASP A 509 3.04 4.71 -19.52
C ASP A 509 2.19 3.43 -19.51
N GLN A 510 2.80 2.28 -19.24
CA GLN A 510 2.11 0.99 -19.33
C GLN A 510 1.07 0.82 -18.22
N TYR A 511 1.43 1.07 -16.97
CA TYR A 511 0.53 0.92 -15.81
C TYR A 511 -0.16 2.23 -15.44
N THR A 512 0.52 3.36 -15.59
CA THR A 512 -0.03 4.69 -15.34
C THR A 512 0.35 5.58 -16.51
N THR A 513 -0.61 6.22 -17.16
CA THR A 513 -0.34 7.08 -18.33
C THR A 513 0.52 8.30 -17.94
N PHE A 514 1.25 8.89 -18.90
CA PHE A 514 2.06 10.08 -18.63
C PHE A 514 1.22 11.25 -18.13
N ASP A 515 0.00 11.39 -18.62
CA ASP A 515 -0.93 12.43 -18.18
C ASP A 515 -1.35 12.20 -16.71
N GLU A 516 -1.61 10.95 -16.32
CA GLU A 516 -1.94 10.59 -14.93
C GLU A 516 -0.73 10.76 -14.01
N TRP A 517 0.50 10.33 -14.42
CA TRP A 517 1.72 10.62 -13.66
C TRP A 517 1.82 12.11 -13.32
N ASN A 518 1.63 12.96 -14.33
CA ASN A 518 1.72 14.41 -14.16
C ASN A 518 0.55 14.96 -13.32
N LYS A 519 -0.68 14.50 -13.55
CA LYS A 519 -1.87 14.89 -12.79
C LYS A 519 -1.70 14.56 -11.31
N ILE A 520 -1.34 13.31 -10.99
CA ILE A 520 -1.28 12.81 -9.61
C ILE A 520 -0.18 13.53 -8.82
N TYR A 521 1.05 13.63 -9.36
CA TYR A 521 2.16 14.27 -8.67
C TYR A 521 2.03 15.81 -8.55
N ASN A 522 1.11 16.43 -9.28
CA ASN A 522 0.82 17.87 -9.19
C ASN A 522 -0.60 18.13 -8.65
N SER A 523 -1.28 17.13 -8.11
CA SER A 523 -2.58 17.30 -7.44
C SER A 523 -2.40 18.01 -6.10
N GLU A 524 -3.30 18.93 -5.78
CA GLU A 524 -3.38 19.57 -4.45
C GLU A 524 -3.69 18.58 -3.31
N ARG A 525 -4.08 17.34 -3.66
CA ARG A 525 -4.35 16.24 -2.71
C ARG A 525 -3.13 15.36 -2.44
N VAL A 526 -2.03 15.56 -3.17
CA VAL A 526 -0.85 14.71 -3.08
C VAL A 526 0.34 15.50 -2.55
N LEU A 527 0.89 15.06 -1.41
CA LEU A 527 2.13 15.63 -0.87
C LEU A 527 3.34 14.97 -1.52
N THR A 528 4.20 15.78 -2.07
CA THR A 528 5.52 15.40 -2.59
C THR A 528 6.63 15.90 -1.65
N LEU A 529 7.86 15.49 -1.88
CA LEU A 529 8.99 15.76 -0.97
C LEU A 529 9.16 17.25 -0.61
N ASP A 530 8.98 18.13 -1.59
CA ASP A 530 9.14 19.58 -1.43
C ASP A 530 7.97 20.24 -0.67
N GLU A 531 6.90 19.49 -0.41
CA GLU A 531 5.70 19.96 0.32
C GLU A 531 5.66 19.47 1.76
N LEU A 532 6.58 18.56 2.15
CA LEU A 532 6.67 18.11 3.54
C LEU A 532 7.14 19.22 4.47
N PRO A 533 6.54 19.35 5.67
CA PRO A 533 7.13 20.18 6.73
C PRO A 533 8.46 19.56 7.19
N ASN A 534 9.21 20.29 8.01
CA ASN A 534 10.41 19.70 8.61
C ASN A 534 10.01 18.63 9.64
N LEU A 535 10.06 17.37 9.24
CA LEU A 535 9.62 16.21 10.05
C LEU A 535 10.37 16.12 11.39
N LYS A 536 11.62 16.60 11.46
CA LYS A 536 12.43 16.58 12.69
C LYS A 536 11.96 17.60 13.73
N CYS A 537 11.20 18.59 13.31
CA CYS A 537 10.66 19.63 14.18
C CYS A 537 9.13 19.59 14.26
N TYR A 538 8.47 18.66 13.56
CA TYR A 538 7.02 18.55 13.61
C TYR A 538 6.56 18.28 15.04
N PRO A 539 5.46 18.88 15.54
CA PRO A 539 4.96 18.63 16.88
C PRO A 539 4.71 17.14 17.14
N MET A 540 4.92 16.68 18.35
CA MET A 540 4.50 15.34 18.78
C MET A 540 3.02 15.31 19.19
N ASP A 541 2.42 16.48 19.38
CA ASP A 541 1.02 16.69 19.74
C ASP A 541 0.57 18.04 19.16
N THR A 542 -0.11 18.00 18.03
CA THR A 542 -0.54 19.18 17.29
C THR A 542 -1.61 19.99 18.02
N GLU A 543 -2.52 19.32 18.73
CA GLU A 543 -3.56 20.02 19.50
C GLU A 543 -2.92 20.90 20.58
N LYS A 544 -1.99 20.33 21.32
CA LYS A 544 -1.24 21.06 22.35
C LYS A 544 -0.40 22.19 21.73
N TYR A 545 0.30 21.92 20.64
CA TYR A 545 1.08 22.94 19.92
C TYR A 545 0.23 24.13 19.51
N LEU A 546 -0.93 23.90 18.91
CA LEU A 546 -1.87 24.94 18.48
C LEU A 546 -2.46 25.72 19.66
N GLU A 547 -2.69 25.08 20.81
CA GLU A 547 -3.13 25.76 22.02
C GLU A 547 -2.07 26.73 22.58
N GLU A 548 -0.80 26.34 22.54
CA GLU A 548 0.34 27.12 23.06
C GLU A 548 0.72 28.30 22.13
N HIS A 549 0.30 28.27 20.85
CA HIS A 549 0.65 29.29 19.84
C HIS A 549 -0.54 30.13 19.36
N LYS A 550 -1.71 29.98 20.01
CA LYS A 550 -2.86 30.90 19.85
C LYS A 550 -2.61 32.19 20.60
#